data_656baf54b6e9513073e1bb76a645cd40
#
_entry.id   656baf54b6e9513073e1bb76a645cd40
#
_cell.length_a   1.000
_cell.length_b   1.000
_cell.length_c   1.000
_cell.angle_alpha   90.00
_cell.angle_beta   90.00
_cell.angle_gamma   90.00
#
_symmetry.space_group_name_H-M   'P 1'
#
loop_
_entity.id
_entity.type
_entity.pdbx_description
1 polymer ?
#
loop_
_entity_poly.entity_id
_entity_poly.type
_entity_poly.pdbx_seq_one_letter_code
_entity_poly.pdbx_strand_id
1 'polypeptide(L)'
;EQATHWLALAAKRNLPEAQYALGKLYLSDDPEVHDTDNGIQWLERAAQNGNTDAAYRLGKEYLTGKSVQKDTVKAAEYLRYATDQNHPWASYLLGKLYLTGNGIHKDAEAAWNCFRRADVYGHPYAQYVLERQDQWHQPQLLLTVSRLLYHMSNIFRDNAPTVPAQPRMQIDRKRMRELQELRIALGHQPDDHEEEQTQTQTWGGMTMKGW
;
A
#
# COMPACT_ATOMS: atom_id res chain seq x y z
N GLU A 1 -24.04 32.34 12.48
CA GLU A 1 -25.12 32.00 13.41
C GLU A 1 -26.43 31.58 12.74
N GLN A 2 -26.97 32.32 11.76
CA GLN A 2 -28.23 31.96 11.06
C GLN A 2 -28.10 30.61 10.33
N ALA A 3 -27.02 30.37 9.61
CA ALA A 3 -26.80 29.12 8.87
C ALA A 3 -26.77 27.90 9.80
N THR A 4 -26.09 28.03 10.96
CA THR A 4 -26.01 26.98 11.99
C THR A 4 -27.41 26.63 12.52
N HIS A 5 -28.23 27.64 12.76
CA HIS A 5 -29.58 27.45 13.27
C HIS A 5 -30.47 26.67 12.28
N TRP A 6 -30.47 27.05 10.99
CA TRP A 6 -31.23 26.35 9.96
C TRP A 6 -30.74 24.93 9.69
N LEU A 7 -29.42 24.72 9.67
CA LEU A 7 -28.84 23.40 9.56
C LEU A 7 -29.22 22.51 10.75
N ALA A 8 -29.17 23.02 11.96
CA ALA A 8 -29.58 22.30 13.17
C ALA A 8 -31.06 21.90 13.12
N LEU A 9 -31.92 22.77 12.63
CA LEU A 9 -33.35 22.47 12.47
C LEU A 9 -33.60 21.36 11.44
N ALA A 10 -32.89 21.40 10.30
CA ALA A 10 -32.95 20.39 9.27
C ALA A 10 -32.35 19.04 9.73
N ALA A 11 -31.22 19.08 10.44
CA ALA A 11 -30.56 17.91 11.01
C ALA A 11 -31.42 17.18 12.05
N LYS A 12 -32.15 17.94 12.88
CA LYS A 12 -33.17 17.38 13.82
C LYS A 12 -34.32 16.67 13.13
N ARG A 13 -34.60 16.98 11.86
CA ARG A 13 -35.59 16.28 11.02
C ARG A 13 -35.02 15.04 10.32
N ASN A 14 -33.85 14.56 10.77
CA ASN A 14 -33.15 13.38 10.24
C ASN A 14 -32.77 13.46 8.75
N LEU A 15 -32.54 14.68 8.22
CA LEU A 15 -31.99 14.86 6.87
C LEU A 15 -30.46 14.56 6.90
N PRO A 16 -29.98 13.49 6.23
CA PRO A 16 -28.57 13.06 6.33
C PRO A 16 -27.58 14.13 5.85
N GLU A 17 -27.95 14.87 4.80
CA GLU A 17 -27.13 15.95 4.22
C GLU A 17 -26.97 17.12 5.20
N ALA A 18 -28.07 17.48 5.90
CA ALA A 18 -28.03 18.53 6.92
C ALA A 18 -27.21 18.11 8.14
N GLN A 19 -27.33 16.84 8.57
CA GLN A 19 -26.53 16.27 9.64
C GLN A 19 -25.06 16.28 9.29
N TYR A 20 -24.70 15.87 8.06
CA TYR A 20 -23.33 15.93 7.56
C TYR A 20 -22.79 17.36 7.52
N ALA A 21 -23.57 18.30 6.96
CA ALA A 21 -23.17 19.70 6.88
C ALA A 21 -22.95 20.32 8.27
N LEU A 22 -23.84 20.01 9.24
CA LEU A 22 -23.71 20.46 10.61
C LEU A 22 -22.49 19.85 11.31
N GLY A 23 -22.27 18.55 11.16
CA GLY A 23 -21.07 17.88 11.69
C GLY A 23 -19.78 18.45 11.11
N LYS A 24 -19.76 18.72 9.82
CA LYS A 24 -18.62 19.38 9.16
C LYS A 24 -18.38 20.80 9.67
N LEU A 25 -19.44 21.54 9.94
CA LEU A 25 -19.36 22.89 10.48
C LEU A 25 -18.77 22.90 11.90
N TYR A 26 -19.23 21.99 12.77
CA TYR A 26 -18.66 21.85 14.12
C TYR A 26 -17.20 21.40 14.13
N LEU A 27 -16.75 20.69 13.10
CA LEU A 27 -15.33 20.29 12.93
C LEU A 27 -14.51 21.30 12.13
N SER A 28 -15.08 22.47 11.78
CA SER A 28 -14.33 23.53 11.11
C SER A 28 -13.33 24.19 12.07
N ASP A 29 -12.34 24.88 11.51
CA ASP A 29 -11.36 25.63 12.30
C ASP A 29 -11.92 27.00 12.81
N ASP A 30 -13.21 27.23 12.71
CA ASP A 30 -13.88 28.43 13.19
C ASP A 30 -14.11 28.34 14.70
N PRO A 31 -13.40 29.15 15.51
CA PRO A 31 -13.45 29.05 16.98
C PRO A 31 -14.82 29.35 17.57
N GLU A 32 -15.69 30.10 16.86
CA GLU A 32 -17.03 30.43 17.35
C GLU A 32 -18.03 29.25 17.25
N VAL A 33 -17.71 28.27 16.42
CA VAL A 33 -18.64 27.16 16.13
C VAL A 33 -17.97 25.81 16.44
N HIS A 34 -16.67 25.79 16.65
CA HIS A 34 -15.90 24.57 16.84
C HIS A 34 -16.36 23.78 18.05
N ASP A 35 -16.90 22.59 17.83
CA ASP A 35 -17.31 21.63 18.86
C ASP A 35 -17.09 20.21 18.35
N THR A 36 -15.97 19.63 18.74
CA THR A 36 -15.53 18.34 18.25
C THR A 36 -16.51 17.22 18.56
N ASP A 37 -17.02 17.19 19.81
CA ASP A 37 -17.89 16.10 20.27
C ASP A 37 -19.23 16.12 19.54
N ASN A 38 -19.85 17.30 19.43
CA ASN A 38 -21.07 17.47 18.67
C ASN A 38 -20.84 17.21 17.16
N GLY A 39 -19.70 17.64 16.62
CA GLY A 39 -19.34 17.40 15.23
C GLY A 39 -19.29 15.93 14.88
N ILE A 40 -18.63 15.11 15.69
CA ILE A 40 -18.54 13.66 15.52
C ILE A 40 -19.91 12.99 15.66
N GLN A 41 -20.71 13.38 16.69
CA GLN A 41 -22.04 12.82 16.89
C GLN A 41 -22.96 13.07 15.67
N TRP A 42 -22.91 14.27 15.10
CA TRP A 42 -23.72 14.56 13.90
C TRP A 42 -23.24 13.81 12.68
N LEU A 43 -21.92 13.62 12.50
CA LEU A 43 -21.39 12.78 11.43
C LEU A 43 -21.80 11.31 11.61
N GLU A 44 -21.79 10.77 12.84
CA GLU A 44 -22.24 9.42 13.12
C GLU A 44 -23.72 9.22 12.78
N ARG A 45 -24.58 10.18 13.17
CA ARG A 45 -25.99 10.15 12.80
C ARG A 45 -26.19 10.23 11.28
N ALA A 46 -25.43 11.09 10.60
CA ALA A 46 -25.50 11.21 9.15
C ALA A 46 -25.10 9.88 8.47
N ALA A 47 -24.02 9.24 8.92
CA ALA A 47 -23.57 7.96 8.39
C ALA A 47 -24.59 6.83 8.65
N GLN A 48 -25.20 6.78 9.84
CA GLN A 48 -26.28 5.85 10.18
C GLN A 48 -27.53 6.07 9.31
N ASN A 49 -27.80 7.31 8.91
CA ASN A 49 -28.90 7.66 8.00
C ASN A 49 -28.51 7.53 6.51
N GLY A 50 -27.38 6.90 6.20
CA GLY A 50 -26.98 6.54 4.84
C GLY A 50 -26.12 7.57 4.12
N ASN A 51 -25.64 8.63 4.80
CA ASN A 51 -24.74 9.59 4.17
C ASN A 51 -23.32 9.02 4.05
N THR A 52 -22.89 8.74 2.82
CA THR A 52 -21.59 8.14 2.52
C THR A 52 -20.41 9.09 2.73
N ASP A 53 -20.61 10.38 2.52
CA ASP A 53 -19.61 11.42 2.76
C ASP A 53 -19.32 11.55 4.27
N ALA A 54 -20.34 11.40 5.11
CA ALA A 54 -20.16 11.37 6.55
C ALA A 54 -19.36 10.16 7.01
N ALA A 55 -19.63 8.98 6.47
CA ALA A 55 -18.84 7.78 6.76
C ALA A 55 -17.37 7.94 6.32
N TYR A 56 -17.15 8.45 5.11
CA TYR A 56 -15.79 8.78 4.65
C TYR A 56 -15.08 9.77 5.60
N ARG A 57 -15.77 10.83 6.01
CA ARG A 57 -15.24 11.85 6.90
C ARG A 57 -14.86 11.26 8.26
N LEU A 58 -15.73 10.46 8.87
CA LEU A 58 -15.46 9.73 10.11
C LEU A 58 -14.23 8.82 9.97
N GLY A 59 -14.17 8.03 8.91
CA GLY A 59 -13.00 7.20 8.62
C GLY A 59 -11.70 8.02 8.59
N LYS A 60 -11.73 9.21 7.98
CA LYS A 60 -10.58 10.12 7.93
C LYS A 60 -10.23 10.69 9.30
N GLU A 61 -11.22 11.11 10.11
CA GLU A 61 -10.99 11.62 11.47
C GLU A 61 -10.37 10.55 12.38
N TYR A 62 -10.89 9.31 12.35
CA TYR A 62 -10.32 8.20 13.11
C TYR A 62 -8.92 7.79 12.63
N LEU A 63 -8.58 7.96 11.34
CA LEU A 63 -7.23 7.72 10.83
C LEU A 63 -6.22 8.77 11.28
N THR A 64 -6.63 10.03 11.23
CA THR A 64 -5.74 11.16 11.54
C THR A 64 -5.59 11.37 13.04
N GLY A 65 -6.64 11.07 13.81
CA GLY A 65 -6.69 11.37 15.24
C GLY A 65 -6.75 12.86 15.55
N LYS A 66 -7.21 13.69 14.60
CA LYS A 66 -7.28 15.16 14.78
C LYS A 66 -8.39 15.55 15.75
N SER A 67 -9.58 15.02 15.54
CA SER A 67 -10.80 15.36 16.27
C SER A 67 -11.21 14.28 17.28
N VAL A 68 -10.69 13.07 17.14
CA VAL A 68 -10.97 11.92 18.00
C VAL A 68 -9.70 11.14 18.26
N GLN A 69 -9.69 10.31 19.29
CA GLN A 69 -8.59 9.38 19.49
C GLN A 69 -8.44 8.49 18.25
N LYS A 70 -7.20 8.38 17.77
CA LYS A 70 -6.88 7.57 16.59
C LYS A 70 -7.30 6.11 16.80
N ASP A 71 -8.14 5.61 15.91
CA ASP A 71 -8.60 4.22 15.89
C ASP A 71 -8.69 3.74 14.43
N THR A 72 -7.67 3.00 14.01
CA THR A 72 -7.56 2.54 12.63
C THR A 72 -8.56 1.42 12.30
N VAL A 73 -9.03 0.67 13.31
CA VAL A 73 -10.05 -0.37 13.11
C VAL A 73 -11.40 0.26 12.80
N LYS A 74 -11.84 1.21 13.64
CA LYS A 74 -13.07 1.98 13.38
C LYS A 74 -12.99 2.74 12.07
N ALA A 75 -11.83 3.33 11.76
CA ALA A 75 -11.63 4.00 10.49
C ALA A 75 -11.85 3.07 9.30
N ALA A 76 -11.33 1.85 9.36
CA ALA A 76 -11.52 0.86 8.30
C ALA A 76 -12.98 0.42 8.16
N GLU A 77 -13.73 0.32 9.24
CA GLU A 77 -15.16 0.00 9.21
C GLU A 77 -15.97 1.07 8.48
N TYR A 78 -15.78 2.34 8.85
CA TYR A 78 -16.44 3.46 8.18
C TYR A 78 -16.02 3.60 6.71
N LEU A 79 -14.74 3.43 6.40
CA LEU A 79 -14.24 3.46 5.02
C LEU A 79 -14.77 2.29 4.20
N ARG A 80 -14.92 1.09 4.79
CA ARG A 80 -15.51 -0.07 4.11
C ARG A 80 -16.96 0.21 3.77
N TYR A 81 -17.73 0.70 4.72
CA TYR A 81 -19.13 1.10 4.47
C TYR A 81 -19.23 2.10 3.31
N ALA A 82 -18.42 3.18 3.33
CA ALA A 82 -18.43 4.17 2.25
C ALA A 82 -17.94 3.57 0.92
N THR A 83 -16.96 2.66 0.93
CA THR A 83 -16.48 1.93 -0.25
C THR A 83 -17.59 1.08 -0.86
N ASP A 84 -18.39 0.40 -0.04
CA ASP A 84 -19.51 -0.43 -0.51
C ASP A 84 -20.59 0.41 -1.18
N GLN A 85 -20.71 1.67 -0.80
CA GLN A 85 -21.55 2.67 -1.47
C GLN A 85 -20.83 3.40 -2.63
N ASN A 86 -19.70 2.86 -3.11
CA ASN A 86 -18.94 3.36 -4.25
C ASN A 86 -18.31 4.76 -4.06
N HIS A 87 -17.99 5.14 -2.83
CA HIS A 87 -17.32 6.40 -2.56
C HIS A 87 -15.85 6.33 -2.95
N PRO A 88 -15.35 7.11 -3.95
CA PRO A 88 -14.02 6.93 -4.53
C PRO A 88 -12.88 7.23 -3.56
N TRP A 89 -13.00 8.28 -2.75
CA TRP A 89 -11.99 8.64 -1.76
C TRP A 89 -11.89 7.63 -0.61
N ALA A 90 -13.01 7.04 -0.21
CA ALA A 90 -13.03 5.99 0.80
C ALA A 90 -12.35 4.72 0.29
N SER A 91 -12.66 4.32 -0.95
CA SER A 91 -12.01 3.18 -1.61
C SER A 91 -10.50 3.36 -1.70
N TYR A 92 -10.03 4.55 -2.07
CA TYR A 92 -8.61 4.86 -2.12
C TYR A 92 -7.92 4.77 -0.74
N LEU A 93 -8.53 5.36 0.31
CA LEU A 93 -7.97 5.30 1.67
C LEU A 93 -7.97 3.88 2.23
N LEU A 94 -9.03 3.12 2.00
CA LEU A 94 -9.12 1.72 2.43
C LEU A 94 -8.06 0.86 1.72
N GLY A 95 -7.83 1.09 0.42
CA GLY A 95 -6.76 0.44 -0.32
C GLY A 95 -5.37 0.72 0.28
N LYS A 96 -5.11 1.97 0.69
CA LYS A 96 -3.87 2.32 1.40
C LYS A 96 -3.74 1.60 2.73
N LEU A 97 -4.82 1.46 3.49
CA LEU A 97 -4.81 0.74 4.77
C LEU A 97 -4.47 -0.75 4.56
N TYR A 98 -5.07 -1.40 3.57
CA TYR A 98 -4.76 -2.80 3.24
C TYR A 98 -3.32 -2.99 2.76
N LEU A 99 -2.73 -2.05 2.01
CA LEU A 99 -1.32 -2.13 1.60
C LEU A 99 -0.36 -1.99 2.78
N THR A 100 -0.65 -1.06 3.69
CA THR A 100 0.24 -0.76 4.81
C THR A 100 0.07 -1.73 5.98
N GLY A 101 -1.11 -2.35 6.11
CA GLY A 101 -1.44 -3.19 7.27
C GLY A 101 -1.56 -2.39 8.57
N ASN A 102 -1.77 -1.07 8.50
CA ASN A 102 -1.83 -0.21 9.68
C ASN A 102 -3.18 -0.37 10.40
N GLY A 103 -3.18 -1.13 11.50
CA GLY A 103 -4.37 -1.40 12.31
C GLY A 103 -5.35 -2.43 11.74
N ILE A 104 -5.12 -2.93 10.53
CA ILE A 104 -5.86 -4.02 9.91
C ILE A 104 -4.89 -5.02 9.27
N HIS A 105 -5.36 -6.23 8.99
CA HIS A 105 -4.54 -7.22 8.30
C HIS A 105 -4.11 -6.71 6.91
N LYS A 106 -2.83 -6.86 6.61
CA LYS A 106 -2.27 -6.50 5.30
C LYS A 106 -2.81 -7.46 4.24
N ASP A 107 -3.45 -6.91 3.21
CA ASP A 107 -4.02 -7.67 2.10
C ASP A 107 -3.82 -6.88 0.80
N ALA A 108 -2.85 -7.32 0.00
CA ALA A 108 -2.51 -6.66 -1.24
C ALA A 108 -3.61 -6.81 -2.30
N GLU A 109 -4.30 -7.96 -2.34
CA GLU A 109 -5.37 -8.20 -3.31
C GLU A 109 -6.58 -7.32 -3.02
N ALA A 110 -7.00 -7.27 -1.75
CA ALA A 110 -8.06 -6.36 -1.31
C ALA A 110 -7.70 -4.88 -1.59
N ALA A 111 -6.42 -4.51 -1.38
CA ALA A 111 -5.95 -3.16 -1.69
C ALA A 111 -6.11 -2.81 -3.17
N TRP A 112 -5.67 -3.70 -4.07
CA TRP A 112 -5.78 -3.48 -5.51
C TRP A 112 -7.23 -3.43 -5.99
N ASN A 113 -8.11 -4.25 -5.40
CA ASN A 113 -9.55 -4.19 -5.66
C ASN A 113 -10.12 -2.83 -5.25
N CYS A 114 -9.72 -2.30 -4.10
CA CYS A 114 -10.12 -0.97 -3.64
C CYS A 114 -9.62 0.14 -4.58
N PHE A 115 -8.37 0.07 -5.06
CA PHE A 115 -7.84 1.07 -6.01
C PHE A 115 -8.54 1.00 -7.37
N ARG A 116 -8.82 -0.18 -7.90
CA ARG A 116 -9.60 -0.32 -9.14
C ARG A 116 -10.99 0.27 -8.99
N ARG A 117 -11.64 0.03 -7.85
CA ARG A 117 -12.94 0.63 -7.55
C ARG A 117 -12.84 2.16 -7.46
N ALA A 118 -11.82 2.69 -6.79
CA ALA A 118 -11.58 4.13 -6.71
C ALA A 118 -11.38 4.75 -8.09
N ASP A 119 -10.68 4.09 -9.00
CA ASP A 119 -10.43 4.54 -10.36
C ASP A 119 -11.73 4.58 -11.19
N VAL A 120 -12.51 3.51 -11.15
CA VAL A 120 -13.81 3.42 -11.84
C VAL A 120 -14.75 4.55 -11.42
N TYR A 121 -14.72 4.95 -10.15
CA TYR A 121 -15.56 6.04 -9.63
C TYR A 121 -14.85 7.41 -9.63
N GLY A 122 -13.74 7.54 -10.36
CA GLY A 122 -13.13 8.82 -10.70
C GLY A 122 -12.19 9.41 -9.65
N HIS A 123 -11.54 8.59 -8.82
CA HIS A 123 -10.53 9.09 -7.90
C HIS A 123 -9.24 9.47 -8.67
N PRO A 124 -8.75 10.73 -8.59
CA PRO A 124 -7.70 11.24 -9.47
C PRO A 124 -6.33 10.55 -9.33
N TYR A 125 -6.05 9.97 -8.17
CA TYR A 125 -4.76 9.30 -7.92
C TYR A 125 -4.83 7.77 -8.02
N ALA A 126 -6.02 7.18 -8.22
CA ALA A 126 -6.16 5.73 -8.24
C ALA A 126 -5.49 5.12 -9.48
N GLN A 127 -5.68 5.72 -10.65
CA GLN A 127 -5.02 5.31 -11.88
C GLN A 127 -3.49 5.31 -11.75
N TYR A 128 -2.92 6.38 -11.18
CA TYR A 128 -1.48 6.48 -10.96
C TYR A 128 -0.93 5.35 -10.07
N VAL A 129 -1.68 4.95 -9.02
CA VAL A 129 -1.29 3.84 -8.15
C VAL A 129 -1.36 2.51 -8.89
N LEU A 130 -2.39 2.30 -9.73
CA LEU A 130 -2.57 1.10 -10.53
C LEU A 130 -1.48 0.96 -11.60
N GLU A 131 -1.11 2.03 -12.31
CA GLU A 131 -0.02 2.03 -13.29
C GLU A 131 1.32 1.64 -12.64
N ARG A 132 1.55 2.04 -11.39
CA ARG A 132 2.76 1.61 -10.65
C ARG A 132 2.72 0.14 -10.25
N GLN A 133 1.54 -0.45 -10.06
CA GLN A 133 1.43 -1.89 -9.83
C GLN A 133 2.07 -2.66 -10.98
N ASP A 134 1.76 -2.32 -12.22
CA ASP A 134 2.31 -2.98 -13.39
C ASP A 134 3.83 -2.82 -13.50
N GLN A 135 4.36 -1.67 -13.09
CA GLN A 135 5.81 -1.45 -13.02
C GLN A 135 6.50 -2.32 -11.95
N TRP A 136 5.83 -2.63 -10.85
CA TRP A 136 6.36 -3.51 -9.79
C TRP A 136 6.29 -5.00 -10.16
N HIS A 137 5.43 -5.38 -11.09
CA HIS A 137 5.37 -6.76 -11.63
C HIS A 137 6.39 -7.00 -12.75
N GLN A 138 6.91 -5.95 -13.39
CA GLN A 138 7.96 -6.06 -14.42
C GLN A 138 9.32 -6.59 -13.91
N PRO A 139 9.76 -6.40 -12.65
CA PRO A 139 11.00 -7.03 -12.16
C PRO A 139 11.02 -8.55 -12.29
N GLN A 140 9.87 -9.21 -12.18
CA GLN A 140 9.80 -10.67 -12.39
C GLN A 140 10.00 -11.06 -13.86
N LEU A 141 9.50 -10.25 -14.79
CA LEU A 141 9.74 -10.43 -16.23
C LEU A 141 11.21 -10.19 -16.58
N LEU A 142 11.82 -9.12 -16.04
CA LEU A 142 13.26 -8.84 -16.21
C LEU A 142 14.13 -9.92 -15.58
N LEU A 143 13.76 -10.46 -14.41
CA LEU A 143 14.46 -11.58 -13.76
C LEU A 143 14.29 -12.89 -14.53
N THR A 144 13.11 -13.17 -15.08
CA THR A 144 12.89 -14.35 -15.94
C THR A 144 13.61 -14.22 -17.28
N VAL A 145 13.58 -13.04 -17.91
CA VAL A 145 14.33 -12.78 -19.14
C VAL A 145 15.84 -12.82 -18.90
N SER A 146 16.34 -12.26 -17.80
CA SER A 146 17.76 -12.35 -17.47
C SER A 146 18.20 -13.77 -17.09
N ARG A 147 17.34 -14.57 -16.43
CA ARG A 147 17.59 -16.01 -16.23
C ARG A 147 17.60 -16.78 -17.56
N LEU A 148 16.65 -16.50 -18.45
CA LEU A 148 16.60 -17.11 -19.78
C LEU A 148 17.84 -16.74 -20.61
N LEU A 149 18.23 -15.47 -20.64
CA LEU A 149 19.44 -15.00 -21.31
C LEU A 149 20.71 -15.61 -20.70
N TYR A 150 20.76 -15.79 -19.38
CA TYR A 150 21.86 -16.48 -18.70
C TYR A 150 21.94 -17.97 -19.11
N HIS A 151 20.81 -18.68 -19.14
CA HIS A 151 20.77 -20.06 -19.62
C HIS A 151 21.15 -20.17 -21.09
N MET A 152 20.64 -19.29 -21.94
CA MET A 152 21.02 -19.23 -23.36
C MET A 152 22.53 -18.95 -23.52
N SER A 153 23.09 -18.01 -22.76
CA SER A 153 24.53 -17.70 -22.81
C SER A 153 25.39 -18.88 -22.36
N ASN A 154 24.91 -19.70 -21.42
CA ASN A 154 25.59 -20.93 -21.01
C ASN A 154 25.55 -22.01 -22.11
N ILE A 155 24.40 -22.20 -22.76
CA ILE A 155 24.25 -23.13 -23.89
C ILE A 155 25.17 -22.73 -25.06
N PHE A 156 25.28 -21.44 -25.36
CA PHE A 156 26.19 -20.95 -26.40
C PHE A 156 27.67 -21.05 -25.99
N ARG A 157 27.98 -20.95 -24.68
CA ARG A 157 29.34 -21.09 -24.16
C ARG A 157 29.82 -22.56 -24.19
N ASP A 158 28.93 -23.52 -23.91
CA ASP A 158 29.25 -24.95 -23.92
C ASP A 158 29.45 -25.46 -25.33
N ASN A 159 28.94 -24.77 -26.35
CA ASN A 159 29.11 -25.09 -27.77
C ASN A 159 30.19 -24.23 -28.48
N ALA A 160 30.89 -23.35 -27.78
CA ALA A 160 31.95 -22.54 -28.38
C ALA A 160 33.33 -23.18 -28.19
N PRO A 161 34.21 -23.14 -29.20
CA PRO A 161 35.59 -23.65 -29.05
C PRO A 161 36.30 -22.84 -27.98
N THR A 162 37.01 -23.55 -27.12
CA THR A 162 37.73 -23.07 -25.92
C THR A 162 38.57 -21.79 -26.16
N VAL A 163 38.07 -20.64 -25.71
CA VAL A 163 38.90 -19.43 -25.55
C VAL A 163 39.24 -19.29 -24.05
N PRO A 164 40.49 -19.01 -23.69
CA PRO A 164 40.94 -19.00 -22.29
C PRO A 164 40.20 -17.93 -21.47
N ALA A 165 39.74 -18.35 -20.28
CA ALA A 165 38.93 -17.58 -19.36
C ALA A 165 39.65 -16.31 -18.90
N GLN A 166 39.06 -15.15 -19.16
CA GLN A 166 39.41 -13.91 -18.49
C GLN A 166 38.43 -13.58 -17.34
N PRO A 167 38.82 -12.77 -16.35
CA PRO A 167 38.24 -12.75 -15.00
C PRO A 167 36.88 -12.03 -14.94
N ARG A 168 35.80 -12.70 -15.39
CA ARG A 168 34.42 -12.22 -15.23
C ARG A 168 33.85 -12.42 -13.80
N MET A 169 34.54 -13.19 -12.96
CA MET A 169 34.04 -13.51 -11.60
C MET A 169 33.96 -12.32 -10.63
N GLN A 170 34.77 -11.27 -10.80
CA GLN A 170 34.76 -10.14 -9.87
C GLN A 170 33.59 -9.18 -10.08
N ILE A 171 33.13 -9.02 -11.31
CA ILE A 171 32.03 -8.10 -11.63
C ILE A 171 30.69 -8.68 -11.15
N ASP A 172 30.51 -9.98 -11.30
CA ASP A 172 29.28 -10.66 -10.89
C ASP A 172 29.12 -10.69 -9.36
N ARG A 173 30.22 -10.88 -8.59
CA ARG A 173 30.17 -10.87 -7.13
C ARG A 173 29.84 -9.49 -6.56
N LYS A 174 30.34 -8.41 -7.16
CA LYS A 174 30.02 -7.05 -6.73
C LYS A 174 28.54 -6.75 -6.99
N ARG A 175 28.04 -7.12 -8.16
CA ARG A 175 26.64 -6.91 -8.56
C ARG A 175 25.68 -7.78 -7.74
N MET A 176 26.07 -8.99 -7.36
CA MET A 176 25.30 -9.85 -6.45
C MET A 176 25.23 -9.29 -5.04
N ARG A 177 26.32 -8.69 -4.52
CA ARG A 177 26.31 -8.00 -3.23
C ARG A 177 25.41 -6.76 -3.25
N GLU A 178 25.48 -5.94 -4.30
CA GLU A 178 24.62 -4.78 -4.47
C GLU A 178 23.13 -5.17 -4.55
N LEU A 179 22.82 -6.28 -5.22
CA LEU A 179 21.44 -6.83 -5.29
C LEU A 179 21.00 -7.42 -3.95
N GLN A 180 21.91 -8.02 -3.18
CA GLN A 180 21.64 -8.58 -1.86
C GLN A 180 21.43 -7.46 -0.82
N GLU A 181 22.24 -6.40 -0.88
CA GLU A 181 22.04 -5.19 -0.07
C GLU A 181 20.72 -4.47 -0.40
N LEU A 182 20.34 -4.41 -1.68
CA LEU A 182 19.04 -3.90 -2.11
C LEU A 182 17.89 -4.78 -1.61
N ARG A 183 18.02 -6.10 -1.60
CA ARG A 183 17.03 -7.02 -1.05
C ARG A 183 16.85 -6.84 0.46
N ILE A 184 17.95 -6.69 1.19
CA ILE A 184 17.95 -6.43 2.64
C ILE A 184 17.32 -5.07 2.93
N ALA A 185 17.66 -4.04 2.16
CA ALA A 185 17.07 -2.70 2.28
C ALA A 185 15.57 -2.67 1.97
N LEU A 186 15.08 -3.62 1.17
CA LEU A 186 13.65 -3.82 0.86
C LEU A 186 12.93 -4.75 1.86
N GLY A 187 13.62 -5.18 2.95
CA GLY A 187 13.03 -5.96 4.03
C GLY A 187 12.93 -7.48 3.77
N HIS A 188 13.67 -8.01 2.80
CA HIS A 188 13.80 -9.45 2.60
C HIS A 188 14.94 -9.98 3.46
N GLN A 189 14.66 -10.97 4.33
CA GLN A 189 15.71 -11.69 5.05
C GLN A 189 16.53 -12.53 4.05
N PRO A 190 17.86 -12.62 4.19
CA PRO A 190 18.68 -13.53 3.40
C PRO A 190 18.24 -14.96 3.68
N ASP A 191 17.99 -15.74 2.62
CA ASP A 191 17.69 -17.16 2.73
C ASP A 191 18.93 -17.88 3.24
N ASP A 192 18.86 -18.53 4.41
CA ASP A 192 19.96 -19.25 5.08
C ASP A 192 20.57 -20.39 4.23
N HIS A 193 19.95 -20.75 3.11
CA HIS A 193 20.40 -21.80 2.20
C HIS A 193 21.48 -21.36 1.18
N GLU A 194 21.76 -20.06 1.02
CA GLU A 194 22.80 -19.58 0.09
C GLU A 194 24.21 -19.58 0.72
N GLU A 195 24.33 -19.59 2.04
CA GLU A 195 25.67 -19.65 2.71
C GLU A 195 26.33 -21.03 2.64
N GLU A 196 25.55 -22.12 2.59
CA GLU A 196 26.13 -23.48 2.47
C GLU A 196 26.72 -23.76 1.08
N GLN A 197 26.20 -23.14 0.01
CA GLN A 197 26.74 -23.36 -1.35
C GLN A 197 28.04 -22.60 -1.63
N THR A 198 28.32 -21.53 -0.89
CA THR A 198 29.59 -20.78 -1.03
C THR A 198 30.74 -21.44 -0.27
N GLN A 199 30.49 -22.21 0.80
CA GLN A 199 31.52 -22.92 1.54
C GLN A 199 31.96 -24.20 0.83
N THR A 200 31.08 -24.88 0.09
CA THR A 200 31.47 -26.12 -0.63
C THR A 200 32.34 -25.87 -1.85
N GLN A 201 32.35 -24.67 -2.43
CA GLN A 201 33.20 -24.35 -3.59
C GLN A 201 34.64 -23.96 -3.20
N THR A 202 34.93 -23.67 -1.95
CA THR A 202 36.31 -23.36 -1.48
C THR A 202 37.12 -24.60 -1.09
N TRP A 203 36.51 -25.78 -0.94
CA TRP A 203 37.20 -27.02 -0.59
C TRP A 203 37.71 -27.86 -1.78
N GLY A 204 37.33 -27.49 -3.02
CA GLY A 204 37.73 -28.20 -4.25
C GLY A 204 39.14 -27.90 -4.78
N GLY A 205 39.92 -27.05 -4.11
CA GLY A 205 41.22 -26.55 -4.57
C GLY A 205 42.45 -27.16 -3.91
N MET A 206 42.32 -28.19 -3.08
CA MET A 206 43.48 -28.85 -2.50
C MET A 206 43.96 -29.99 -3.40
N THR A 207 44.97 -29.71 -4.21
CA THR A 207 45.77 -30.69 -4.91
C THR A 207 46.46 -31.61 -3.90
N MET A 208 46.10 -32.89 -3.88
CA MET A 208 46.93 -33.93 -3.27
C MET A 208 48.23 -34.06 -4.07
N LYS A 209 49.32 -33.62 -3.48
CA LYS A 209 50.67 -34.09 -3.85
C LYS A 209 51.05 -35.24 -2.92
N GLY A 210 51.28 -36.37 -3.51
CA GLY A 210 52.25 -37.34 -3.10
C GLY A 210 51.82 -38.33 -2.00
N TRP A 211 51.58 -39.55 -2.31
CA TRP A 211 52.48 -40.73 -2.15
C TRP A 211 51.91 -41.87 -2.94
#